data_14c69ace04f50f74e304ed6ba3883ecf
#
_entry.id   14c69ace04f50f74e304ed6ba3883ecf
#
_cell.length_a   1.000
_cell.length_b   1.000
_cell.length_c   1.000
_cell.angle_alpha   90.00
_cell.angle_beta   90.00
_cell.angle_gamma   90.00
#
_symmetry.space_group_name_H-M   'P 1'
#
loop_
_entity.id
_entity.type
_entity.pdbx_description
1 polymer ?
#
loop_
_entity_poly.entity_id
_entity_poly.type
_entity_poly.pdbx_seq_one_letter_code
_entity_poly.pdbx_strand_id
1 'polypeptide(L)'
;QECIQWLTAHADALKSSYPSAYEPWDYEALTMETNRITLLHNPIHASNKEPWMWETVCHLMGTGKEITVYTPYIICGKEMYADLTALCKKTDLVEIITNDVASGANPWGCTDYLNQKKKIWATGVRVYEYLGEHSSHSKAVLIDDRMSIVGSYNMDMRSTYQDTELMLAVDSPELN
;
A
#
# COMPACT_ATOMS: atom_id res chain seq x y z
N GLN A 1 -28.67 19.44 16.32
CA GLN A 1 -28.30 20.79 15.84
C GLN A 1 -26.86 21.16 16.23
N GLU A 2 -26.43 20.98 17.47
CA GLU A 2 -25.06 21.29 17.94
C GLU A 2 -23.97 20.54 17.14
N CYS A 3 -24.16 19.25 16.84
CA CYS A 3 -23.21 18.48 16.06
C CYS A 3 -23.04 19.02 14.62
N ILE A 4 -24.13 19.44 13.99
CA ILE A 4 -24.09 20.05 12.65
C ILE A 4 -23.35 21.38 12.70
N GLN A 5 -23.61 22.22 13.68
CA GLN A 5 -22.93 23.50 13.86
C GLN A 5 -21.43 23.29 14.10
N TRP A 6 -21.07 22.32 14.93
CA TRP A 6 -19.67 21.98 15.18
C TRP A 6 -18.95 21.49 13.91
N LEU A 7 -19.58 20.56 13.14
CA LEU A 7 -19.02 20.07 11.88
C LEU A 7 -18.86 21.18 10.86
N THR A 8 -19.87 22.07 10.74
CA THR A 8 -19.80 23.20 9.80
C THR A 8 -18.65 24.15 10.15
N ALA A 9 -18.55 24.52 11.44
CA ALA A 9 -17.46 25.40 11.90
C ALA A 9 -16.07 24.80 11.66
N HIS A 10 -15.92 23.49 11.88
CA HIS A 10 -14.65 22.78 11.62
C HIS A 10 -14.35 22.68 10.11
N ALA A 11 -15.36 22.41 9.28
CA ALA A 11 -15.18 22.41 7.82
C ALA A 11 -14.78 23.79 7.29
N ASP A 12 -15.38 24.86 7.79
CA ASP A 12 -15.05 26.24 7.41
C ASP A 12 -13.63 26.63 7.87
N ALA A 13 -13.24 26.20 9.08
CA ALA A 13 -11.88 26.40 9.57
C ALA A 13 -10.84 25.66 8.71
N LEU A 14 -11.11 24.42 8.30
CA LEU A 14 -10.24 23.65 7.40
C LEU A 14 -10.14 24.31 6.02
N LYS A 15 -11.25 24.75 5.44
CA LYS A 15 -11.24 25.48 4.17
C LYS A 15 -10.40 26.76 4.23
N SER A 16 -10.50 27.48 5.35
CA SER A 16 -9.72 28.70 5.57
C SER A 16 -8.22 28.41 5.75
N SER A 17 -7.88 27.28 6.39
CA SER A 17 -6.49 26.88 6.65
C SER A 17 -5.81 26.29 5.41
N TYR A 18 -6.57 25.61 4.55
CA TYR A 18 -6.08 24.90 3.38
C TYR A 18 -6.90 25.25 2.12
N PRO A 19 -6.94 26.52 1.67
CA PRO A 19 -7.78 26.93 0.58
C PRO A 19 -7.50 26.19 -0.73
N SER A 20 -6.23 25.90 -1.01
CA SER A 20 -5.82 25.17 -2.22
C SER A 20 -6.38 23.74 -2.32
N ALA A 21 -6.73 23.12 -1.20
CA ALA A 21 -7.35 21.80 -1.20
C ALA A 21 -8.82 21.80 -1.68
N TYR A 22 -9.43 23.00 -1.77
CA TYR A 22 -10.82 23.20 -2.15
C TYR A 22 -10.96 23.94 -3.50
N GLU A 23 -9.85 24.25 -4.14
CA GLU A 23 -9.86 24.80 -5.51
C GLU A 23 -10.25 23.70 -6.51
N PRO A 24 -10.99 24.05 -7.56
CA PRO A 24 -11.27 23.10 -8.62
C PRO A 24 -9.98 22.60 -9.26
N TRP A 25 -9.83 21.30 -9.35
CA TRP A 25 -8.70 20.68 -10.06
C TRP A 25 -8.98 20.63 -11.55
N ASP A 26 -8.02 21.02 -12.35
CA ASP A 26 -8.01 20.75 -13.78
C ASP A 26 -7.57 19.30 -14.01
N TYR A 27 -8.54 18.39 -13.98
CA TYR A 27 -8.27 16.96 -14.13
C TYR A 27 -7.68 16.64 -15.51
N GLU A 28 -8.01 17.39 -16.55
CA GLU A 28 -7.45 17.16 -17.89
C GLU A 28 -5.95 17.49 -17.92
N ALA A 29 -5.55 18.59 -17.27
CA ALA A 29 -4.14 18.95 -17.15
C ALA A 29 -3.32 17.99 -16.28
N LEU A 30 -4.00 17.20 -15.42
CA LEU A 30 -3.37 16.21 -14.55
C LEU A 30 -3.39 14.78 -15.12
N THR A 31 -3.97 14.58 -16.31
CA THR A 31 -3.94 13.26 -16.96
C THR A 31 -2.57 12.99 -17.56
N MET A 32 -2.21 11.71 -17.59
CA MET A 32 -0.99 11.22 -18.21
C MET A 32 -1.29 10.00 -19.09
N GLU A 33 -0.44 9.74 -20.04
CA GLU A 33 -0.56 8.55 -20.88
C GLU A 33 -0.27 7.29 -20.09
N THR A 34 -1.04 6.24 -20.34
CA THR A 34 -0.82 4.93 -19.77
C THR A 34 -0.90 3.86 -20.86
N ASN A 35 -0.01 2.88 -20.81
CA ASN A 35 -0.06 1.75 -21.73
C ASN A 35 -1.25 0.84 -21.40
N ARG A 36 -1.48 0.63 -20.10
CA ARG A 36 -2.53 -0.26 -19.62
C ARG A 36 -2.90 0.03 -18.17
N ILE A 37 -4.20 -0.05 -17.86
CA ILE A 37 -4.73 -0.06 -16.51
C ILE A 37 -5.49 -1.37 -16.30
N THR A 38 -5.19 -2.09 -15.23
CA THR A 38 -5.86 -3.35 -14.87
C THR A 38 -6.37 -3.26 -13.44
N LEU A 39 -7.67 -3.51 -13.24
CA LEU A 39 -8.26 -3.63 -11.91
C LEU A 39 -7.96 -5.04 -11.35
N LEU A 40 -7.36 -5.08 -10.18
CA LEU A 40 -7.13 -6.27 -9.38
C LEU A 40 -8.11 -6.25 -8.20
N HIS A 41 -8.66 -7.40 -7.84
CA HIS A 41 -9.56 -7.48 -6.69
C HIS A 41 -9.51 -8.85 -6.02
N ASN A 42 -9.78 -8.89 -4.74
CA ASN A 42 -10.07 -10.14 -4.03
C ASN A 42 -11.46 -10.64 -4.38
N PRO A 43 -11.71 -11.96 -4.37
CA PRO A 43 -13.04 -12.52 -4.49
C PRO A 43 -13.95 -12.00 -3.35
N ILE A 44 -15.18 -11.59 -3.71
CA ILE A 44 -16.13 -11.02 -2.76
C ILE A 44 -16.81 -12.09 -1.89
N HIS A 45 -16.70 -13.36 -2.25
CA HIS A 45 -17.41 -14.44 -1.56
C HIS A 45 -16.77 -14.79 -0.22
N ALA A 46 -17.57 -14.73 0.86
CA ALA A 46 -17.11 -14.96 2.24
C ALA A 46 -16.45 -16.34 2.50
N SER A 47 -16.75 -17.35 1.68
CA SER A 47 -16.13 -18.68 1.78
C SER A 47 -14.81 -18.79 1.02
N ASN A 48 -14.49 -17.84 0.16
CA ASN A 48 -13.22 -17.83 -0.55
C ASN A 48 -12.16 -17.13 0.28
N LYS A 49 -11.17 -17.90 0.74
CA LYS A 49 -10.06 -17.44 1.58
C LYS A 49 -8.71 -17.58 0.88
N GLU A 50 -8.73 -17.72 -0.44
CA GLU A 50 -7.50 -17.81 -1.22
C GLU A 50 -6.83 -16.43 -1.39
N PRO A 51 -5.49 -16.36 -1.37
CA PRO A 51 -4.75 -15.11 -1.37
C PRO A 51 -4.59 -14.50 -2.79
N TRP A 52 -5.67 -14.40 -3.56
CA TRP A 52 -5.66 -13.95 -4.96
C TRP A 52 -4.94 -12.63 -5.19
N MET A 53 -5.20 -11.64 -4.33
CA MET A 53 -4.56 -10.33 -4.44
C MET A 53 -3.06 -10.45 -4.21
N TRP A 54 -2.65 -11.14 -3.13
CA TRP A 54 -1.23 -11.34 -2.81
C TRP A 54 -0.50 -12.08 -3.92
N GLU A 55 -1.04 -13.19 -4.40
CA GLU A 55 -0.45 -13.98 -5.48
C GLU A 55 -0.31 -13.17 -6.77
N THR A 56 -1.34 -12.38 -7.12
CA THR A 56 -1.30 -11.50 -8.30
C THR A 56 -0.25 -10.41 -8.16
N VAL A 57 -0.18 -9.74 -7.01
CA VAL A 57 0.82 -8.70 -6.74
C VAL A 57 2.23 -9.30 -6.74
N CYS A 58 2.45 -10.45 -6.11
CA CYS A 58 3.73 -11.17 -6.15
C CYS A 58 4.14 -11.57 -7.58
N HIS A 59 3.19 -12.02 -8.37
CA HIS A 59 3.44 -12.36 -9.78
C HIS A 59 3.92 -11.12 -10.56
N LEU A 60 3.24 -9.99 -10.39
CA LEU A 60 3.60 -8.73 -11.05
C LEU A 60 4.96 -8.23 -10.56
N MET A 61 5.22 -8.20 -9.24
CA MET A 61 6.53 -7.86 -8.69
C MET A 61 7.65 -8.71 -9.29
N GLY A 62 7.38 -10.01 -9.48
CA GLY A 62 8.34 -10.93 -10.09
C GLY A 62 8.58 -10.71 -11.60
N THR A 63 7.92 -9.75 -12.25
CA THR A 63 8.22 -9.36 -13.65
C THR A 63 9.30 -8.28 -13.75
N GLY A 64 9.59 -7.58 -12.63
CA GLY A 64 10.62 -6.53 -12.57
C GLY A 64 11.91 -6.99 -11.88
N LYS A 65 12.80 -6.04 -11.68
CA LYS A 65 14.11 -6.18 -11.03
C LYS A 65 14.20 -5.41 -9.72
N GLU A 66 13.68 -4.20 -9.69
CA GLU A 66 13.69 -3.32 -8.52
C GLU A 66 12.25 -3.08 -8.09
N ILE A 67 11.95 -3.40 -6.84
CA ILE A 67 10.61 -3.38 -6.30
C ILE A 67 10.59 -2.51 -5.05
N THR A 68 9.72 -1.50 -5.02
CA THR A 68 9.46 -0.70 -3.82
C THR A 68 8.01 -0.86 -3.40
N VAL A 69 7.79 -1.28 -2.15
CA VAL A 69 6.45 -1.47 -1.58
C VAL A 69 6.22 -0.43 -0.49
N TYR A 70 5.11 0.30 -0.59
CA TYR A 70 4.58 1.15 0.47
C TYR A 70 3.41 0.47 1.14
N THR A 71 3.49 0.29 2.45
CA THR A 71 2.40 -0.31 3.25
C THR A 71 2.44 0.23 4.68
N PRO A 72 1.27 0.51 5.31
CA PRO A 72 1.26 1.07 6.66
C PRO A 72 1.89 0.15 7.71
N TYR A 73 1.82 -1.15 7.52
CA TYR A 73 2.39 -2.20 8.37
C TYR A 73 2.58 -3.50 7.58
N ILE A 74 3.40 -4.40 8.12
CA ILE A 74 3.71 -5.69 7.51
C ILE A 74 3.34 -6.78 8.51
N ILE A 75 2.39 -7.66 8.15
CA ILE A 75 1.96 -8.79 8.98
C ILE A 75 1.87 -10.02 8.07
N CYS A 76 2.95 -10.77 8.00
CA CYS A 76 3.08 -11.89 7.07
C CYS A 76 2.62 -13.22 7.66
N GLY A 77 1.91 -14.00 6.86
CA GLY A 77 1.69 -15.43 7.05
C GLY A 77 2.87 -16.26 6.54
N LYS A 78 2.78 -17.56 6.76
CA LYS A 78 3.86 -18.50 6.40
C LYS A 78 4.17 -18.50 4.90
N GLU A 79 3.12 -18.47 4.08
CA GLU A 79 3.21 -18.43 2.62
C GLU A 79 3.85 -17.12 2.16
N MET A 80 3.45 -15.99 2.72
CA MET A 80 4.01 -14.67 2.38
C MET A 80 5.53 -14.58 2.62
N TYR A 81 6.06 -15.21 3.69
CA TYR A 81 7.52 -15.28 3.88
C TYR A 81 8.22 -16.09 2.79
N ALA A 82 7.60 -17.20 2.36
CA ALA A 82 8.16 -18.05 1.31
C ALA A 82 8.18 -17.27 -0.04
N ASP A 83 7.09 -16.55 -0.35
CA ASP A 83 6.94 -15.77 -1.56
C ASP A 83 7.94 -14.61 -1.60
N LEU A 84 8.08 -13.86 -0.49
CA LEU A 84 9.09 -12.80 -0.38
C LEU A 84 10.51 -13.35 -0.55
N THR A 85 10.79 -14.50 0.04
CA THR A 85 12.10 -15.16 -0.12
C THR A 85 12.35 -15.57 -1.58
N ALA A 86 11.32 -16.08 -2.25
CA ALA A 86 11.41 -16.44 -3.66
C ALA A 86 11.57 -15.19 -4.56
N LEU A 87 10.84 -14.12 -4.24
CA LEU A 87 10.91 -12.84 -4.94
C LEU A 87 12.31 -12.24 -4.84
N CYS A 88 12.88 -12.15 -3.62
CA CYS A 88 14.24 -11.62 -3.41
C CYS A 88 15.35 -12.44 -4.09
N LYS A 89 15.10 -13.70 -4.44
CA LYS A 89 16.03 -14.51 -5.24
C LYS A 89 15.93 -14.24 -6.74
N LYS A 90 14.78 -13.73 -7.18
CA LYS A 90 14.47 -13.51 -8.60
C LYS A 90 14.73 -12.07 -9.03
N THR A 91 14.61 -11.13 -8.10
CA THR A 91 14.79 -9.69 -8.33
C THR A 91 16.14 -9.22 -7.78
N ASP A 92 16.58 -8.05 -8.18
CA ASP A 92 17.83 -7.46 -7.73
C ASP A 92 17.65 -6.71 -6.41
N LEU A 93 16.45 -6.15 -6.18
CA LEU A 93 16.11 -5.38 -5.00
C LEU A 93 14.61 -5.50 -4.66
N VAL A 94 14.31 -5.73 -3.38
CA VAL A 94 12.96 -5.57 -2.83
C VAL A 94 13.06 -4.71 -1.57
N GLU A 95 12.46 -3.52 -1.64
CA GLU A 95 12.39 -2.57 -0.53
C GLU A 95 10.94 -2.41 -0.04
N ILE A 96 10.76 -2.33 1.27
CA ILE A 96 9.45 -2.11 1.87
C ILE A 96 9.55 -0.91 2.80
N ILE A 97 8.70 0.09 2.56
CA ILE A 97 8.57 1.29 3.38
C ILE A 97 7.31 1.15 4.22
N THR A 98 7.47 1.13 5.53
CA THR A 98 6.39 0.97 6.50
C THR A 98 6.51 1.99 7.63
N ASN A 99 5.47 2.18 8.44
CA ASN A 99 5.55 3.06 9.58
C ASN A 99 6.45 2.49 10.68
N ASP A 100 7.23 3.34 11.32
CA ASP A 100 7.76 3.07 12.66
C ASP A 100 6.62 2.95 13.67
N VAL A 101 6.84 2.22 14.74
CA VAL A 101 5.84 1.99 15.79
C VAL A 101 5.42 3.30 16.47
N ALA A 102 6.33 4.25 16.62
CA ALA A 102 6.03 5.54 17.23
C ALA A 102 5.20 6.45 16.32
N SER A 103 5.33 6.30 14.99
CA SER A 103 4.59 7.08 13.97
C SER A 103 3.32 6.39 13.50
N GLY A 104 3.15 5.09 13.78
CA GLY A 104 2.04 4.30 13.28
C GLY A 104 0.71 4.61 13.98
N ALA A 105 -0.33 4.92 13.20
CA ALA A 105 -1.68 5.14 13.71
C ALA A 105 -2.37 3.87 14.24
N ASN A 106 -1.86 2.69 13.86
CA ASN A 106 -2.37 1.39 14.30
C ASN A 106 -1.32 0.68 15.18
N PRO A 107 -1.38 0.85 16.52
CA PRO A 107 -0.39 0.26 17.42
C PRO A 107 -0.37 -1.27 17.38
N TRP A 108 -1.48 -1.92 17.10
CA TRP A 108 -1.56 -3.39 16.97
C TRP A 108 -0.80 -3.88 15.74
N GLY A 109 -1.06 -3.27 14.57
CA GLY A 109 -0.36 -3.62 13.34
C GLY A 109 1.14 -3.35 13.41
N CYS A 110 1.55 -2.25 14.03
CA CYS A 110 2.95 -1.93 14.24
C CYS A 110 3.63 -2.91 15.23
N THR A 111 2.92 -3.31 16.29
CA THR A 111 3.44 -4.31 17.25
C THR A 111 3.61 -5.68 16.60
N ASP A 112 2.65 -6.11 15.77
CA ASP A 112 2.77 -7.36 15.02
C ASP A 112 3.95 -7.34 14.05
N TYR A 113 4.18 -6.23 13.38
CA TYR A 113 5.38 -6.03 12.56
C TYR A 113 6.66 -6.20 13.39
N LEU A 114 6.76 -5.54 14.56
CA LEU A 114 7.94 -5.68 15.44
C LEU A 114 8.20 -7.12 15.83
N ASN A 115 7.17 -7.88 16.18
CA ASN A 115 7.28 -9.28 16.54
C ASN A 115 7.79 -10.15 15.38
N GLN A 116 7.49 -9.73 14.15
CA GLN A 116 7.86 -10.44 12.92
C GLN A 116 9.14 -9.92 12.25
N LYS A 117 9.65 -8.76 12.66
CA LYS A 117 10.73 -8.01 12.00
C LYS A 117 11.92 -8.89 11.58
N LYS A 118 12.41 -9.72 12.48
CA LYS A 118 13.55 -10.62 12.19
C LYS A 118 13.22 -11.64 11.10
N LYS A 119 11.99 -12.15 11.06
CA LYS A 119 11.56 -13.11 10.04
C LYS A 119 11.40 -12.43 8.69
N ILE A 120 10.85 -11.21 8.68
CA ILE A 120 10.72 -10.39 7.48
C ILE A 120 12.10 -10.12 6.88
N TRP A 121 13.06 -9.64 7.68
CA TRP A 121 14.42 -9.40 7.21
C TRP A 121 15.13 -10.66 6.71
N ALA A 122 14.84 -11.81 7.32
CA ALA A 122 15.42 -13.09 6.89
C ALA A 122 14.96 -13.54 5.49
N THR A 123 13.90 -12.94 4.92
CA THR A 123 13.49 -13.19 3.53
C THR A 123 14.42 -12.56 2.50
N GLY A 124 15.21 -11.56 2.90
CA GLY A 124 16.11 -10.80 2.04
C GLY A 124 15.59 -9.40 1.68
N VAL A 125 14.38 -9.03 2.09
CA VAL A 125 13.83 -7.68 1.86
C VAL A 125 14.58 -6.63 2.68
N ARG A 126 14.70 -5.42 2.15
CA ARG A 126 15.12 -4.24 2.91
C ARG A 126 13.89 -3.52 3.43
N VAL A 127 13.85 -3.23 4.72
CA VAL A 127 12.73 -2.52 5.33
C VAL A 127 13.20 -1.17 5.85
N TYR A 128 12.48 -0.13 5.43
CA TYR A 128 12.65 1.26 5.91
C TYR A 128 11.46 1.65 6.77
N GLU A 129 11.75 2.12 7.98
CA GLU A 129 10.75 2.56 8.94
C GLU A 129 10.59 4.09 8.84
N TYR A 130 9.41 4.53 8.43
CA TYR A 130 9.07 5.93 8.28
C TYR A 130 8.85 6.59 9.65
N LEU A 131 9.61 7.64 9.93
CA LEU A 131 9.64 8.38 11.21
C LEU A 131 9.00 9.80 11.09
N GLY A 132 8.02 9.98 10.23
CA GLY A 132 7.33 11.27 10.08
C GLY A 132 6.41 11.61 11.25
N GLU A 133 5.95 12.87 11.29
CA GLU A 133 4.99 13.34 12.32
C GLU A 133 3.63 12.64 12.26
N HIS A 134 3.25 12.19 11.07
CA HIS A 134 1.98 11.49 10.82
C HIS A 134 2.25 10.13 10.19
N SER A 135 1.41 9.16 10.48
CA SER A 135 1.53 7.84 9.86
C SER A 135 1.25 7.91 8.35
N SER A 136 2.06 7.23 7.57
CA SER A 136 1.73 6.95 6.17
C SER A 136 0.65 5.87 6.09
N HIS A 137 -0.35 6.08 5.25
CA HIS A 137 -1.39 5.07 4.98
C HIS A 137 -1.42 4.64 3.51
N SER A 138 -0.32 4.89 2.81
CA SER A 138 -0.15 4.51 1.40
C SER A 138 -0.09 3.00 1.24
N LYS A 139 -0.67 2.51 0.16
CA LYS A 139 -0.54 1.14 -0.31
C LYS A 139 -0.23 1.22 -1.79
N ALA A 140 1.04 1.03 -2.10
CA ALA A 140 1.53 1.07 -3.46
C ALA A 140 2.68 0.09 -3.63
N VAL A 141 2.83 -0.41 -4.84
CA VAL A 141 3.98 -1.18 -5.28
C VAL A 141 4.49 -0.54 -6.55
N LEU A 142 5.76 -0.15 -6.57
CA LEU A 142 6.46 0.33 -7.75
C LEU A 142 7.35 -0.78 -8.27
N ILE A 143 7.32 -1.00 -9.56
CA ILE A 143 8.06 -2.08 -10.23
C ILE A 143 8.88 -1.46 -11.36
N ASP A 144 10.19 -1.44 -11.17
CA ASP A 144 11.15 -0.74 -12.04
C ASP A 144 10.71 0.73 -12.26
N ASP A 145 11.07 1.35 -13.36
CA ASP A 145 10.59 2.68 -13.78
C ASP A 145 9.35 2.56 -14.68
N ARG A 146 8.46 1.61 -14.42
CA ARG A 146 7.42 1.27 -15.39
C ARG A 146 6.02 1.07 -14.82
N MET A 147 5.87 0.29 -13.77
CA MET A 147 4.55 -0.13 -13.30
C MET A 147 4.31 0.29 -11.87
N SER A 148 3.16 0.93 -11.64
CA SER A 148 2.65 1.26 -10.31
C SER A 148 1.40 0.45 -10.01
N ILE A 149 1.33 -0.14 -8.81
CA ILE A 149 0.13 -0.81 -8.31
C ILE A 149 -0.34 -0.04 -7.09
N VAL A 150 -1.54 0.53 -7.12
CA VAL A 150 -2.06 1.40 -6.04
C VAL A 150 -3.47 1.01 -5.65
N GLY A 151 -3.82 1.13 -4.38
CA GLY A 151 -5.18 0.84 -3.94
C GLY A 151 -5.33 0.65 -2.44
N SER A 152 -6.16 -0.32 -2.04
CA SER A 152 -6.55 -0.53 -0.65
C SER A 152 -5.79 -1.63 0.09
N TYR A 153 -5.11 -2.54 -0.63
CA TYR A 153 -4.49 -3.73 -0.08
C TYR A 153 -3.31 -3.42 0.85
N ASN A 154 -3.44 -3.78 2.13
CA ASN A 154 -2.31 -3.78 3.06
C ASN A 154 -1.54 -5.11 2.95
N MET A 155 -0.24 -5.05 3.21
CA MET A 155 0.59 -6.25 3.28
C MET A 155 0.39 -6.98 4.62
N ASP A 156 -0.83 -7.47 4.84
CA ASP A 156 -1.21 -8.19 6.06
C ASP A 156 -2.13 -9.38 5.78
N MET A 157 -2.26 -10.24 6.80
CA MET A 157 -3.07 -11.46 6.76
C MET A 157 -4.56 -11.18 6.56
N ARG A 158 -5.05 -10.04 7.05
CA ARG A 158 -6.46 -9.69 6.96
C ARG A 158 -6.80 -9.27 5.54
N SER A 159 -6.03 -8.35 4.96
CA SER A 159 -6.19 -7.95 3.55
C SER A 159 -5.97 -9.12 2.59
N THR A 160 -5.07 -10.06 2.95
CA THR A 160 -4.76 -11.22 2.11
C THR A 160 -5.90 -12.25 2.09
N TYR A 161 -6.55 -12.53 3.23
CA TYR A 161 -7.45 -13.68 3.36
C TYR A 161 -8.89 -13.33 3.75
N GLN A 162 -9.20 -12.11 4.15
CA GLN A 162 -10.50 -11.77 4.75
C GLN A 162 -11.20 -10.58 4.10
N ASP A 163 -10.45 -9.50 3.85
CA ASP A 163 -11.03 -8.26 3.35
C ASP A 163 -11.23 -8.31 1.84
N THR A 164 -12.18 -7.50 1.36
CA THR A 164 -12.32 -7.21 -0.07
C THR A 164 -11.43 -6.02 -0.39
N GLU A 165 -10.44 -6.26 -1.24
CA GLU A 165 -9.45 -5.26 -1.62
C GLU A 165 -9.52 -4.98 -3.12
N LEU A 166 -9.19 -3.75 -3.48
CA LEU A 166 -9.08 -3.30 -4.86
C LEU A 166 -7.73 -2.63 -5.07
N MET A 167 -7.04 -2.99 -6.15
CA MET A 167 -5.81 -2.35 -6.60
C MET A 167 -5.91 -2.04 -8.10
N LEU A 168 -5.28 -0.97 -8.52
CA LEU A 168 -5.06 -0.66 -9.94
C LEU A 168 -3.59 -0.92 -10.26
N ALA A 169 -3.33 -1.81 -11.20
CA ALA A 169 -2.02 -1.97 -11.81
C ALA A 169 -1.97 -1.10 -13.06
N VAL A 170 -1.09 -0.12 -13.05
CA VAL A 170 -0.94 0.89 -14.10
C VAL A 170 0.44 0.75 -14.74
N ASP A 171 0.46 0.39 -16.01
CA ASP A 171 1.67 0.35 -16.83
C ASP A 171 1.89 1.75 -17.43
N SER A 172 2.65 2.57 -16.75
CA SER A 172 2.98 3.94 -17.15
C SER A 172 4.28 4.39 -16.50
N PRO A 173 5.35 4.64 -17.26
CA PRO A 173 6.58 5.22 -16.73
C PRO A 173 6.38 6.65 -16.17
N GLU A 174 5.37 7.37 -16.65
CA GLU A 174 5.10 8.74 -16.20
C GLU A 174 4.49 8.77 -14.80
N LEU A 175 3.73 7.72 -14.45
CA LEU A 175 3.11 7.59 -13.12
C LEU A 175 4.04 6.99 -12.07
N ASN A 176 5.03 6.20 -12.47
CA ASN A 176 5.89 5.42 -11.56
C ASN A 176 6.92 6.27 -10.74
#